data_899bc13ae8d248de896476e9150f666a
#
_entry.id   899bc13ae8d248de896476e9150f666a
#
_cell.length_a   1.000
_cell.length_b   1.000
_cell.length_c   1.000
_cell.angle_alpha   90.00
_cell.angle_beta   90.00
_cell.angle_gamma   90.00
#
_symmetry.space_group_name_H-M   'P 1'
#
loop_
_entity.id
_entity.type
_entity.pdbx_description
1 polymer ?
#
loop_
_entity_poly.entity_id
_entity_poly.type
_entity_poly.pdbx_seq_one_letter_code
_entity_poly.pdbx_strand_id
1 'polypeptide(L)'
;MDYLEMMRQQPEDKEALVINGESYTYKEIVSMAEEFGRTLPQTYKKKIYIIREKTILRQLISFIGCMGTGWIPLIVPYDSRDSIAQLAKSIEIPQKAIMAVATSGSTGVPKILFRSYESWAGFFDEQNKIFGITEKSRLFAHGSLAFTGNLNLYMAQFYAGATMVAEDDFAPQQWAERIVSENVNAIYLIPVKLLLLPRVINKSCVQVRTILAGSQSLGRQDAQSLKTVFPNVRIVLYYGASELNYITYVTDEAMTGKRNLIGRPFPGVSVEIKDGEIFVDTPWHVEGIDMPFSLKDMGYMDESGNFYFEGRSDDIVNIRGRKVSLLKIQNRLEQLDEVQEASVVYTGKSDTGIEAFVVLKDPAAGVDGRRLSEKLRETLAHFEMPRKIVIVYEIPKNESGKIIKNNRQIQK
;
A
#
# COMPACT_ATOMS: atom_id res chain seq x y z
N MET A 1 7.82 25.70 2.10
CA MET A 1 6.47 25.34 1.64
C MET A 1 5.92 24.21 2.50
N ASP A 2 4.64 24.16 2.74
CA ASP A 2 3.93 23.05 3.36
C ASP A 2 2.65 22.70 2.57
N TYR A 3 1.88 21.70 3.03
CA TYR A 3 0.71 21.24 2.26
C TYR A 3 -0.46 22.24 2.28
N LEU A 4 -0.59 23.08 3.28
CA LEU A 4 -1.60 24.13 3.29
C LEU A 4 -1.28 25.22 2.25
N GLU A 5 -0.01 25.63 2.17
CA GLU A 5 0.46 26.59 1.14
C GLU A 5 0.30 26.01 -0.27
N MET A 6 0.62 24.71 -0.45
CA MET A 6 0.43 24.01 -1.72
C MET A 6 -1.05 24.03 -2.15
N MET A 7 -1.99 23.80 -1.24
CA MET A 7 -3.41 23.81 -1.56
C MET A 7 -3.94 25.22 -1.87
N ARG A 8 -3.42 26.25 -1.22
CA ARG A 8 -3.76 27.66 -1.52
C ARG A 8 -3.36 28.11 -2.92
N GLN A 9 -2.42 27.41 -3.55
CA GLN A 9 -1.98 27.71 -4.92
C GLN A 9 -2.93 27.13 -5.98
N GLN A 10 -3.87 26.28 -5.58
CA GLN A 10 -4.84 25.70 -6.49
C GLN A 10 -6.04 26.63 -6.76
N PRO A 11 -6.77 26.46 -7.88
CA PRO A 11 -7.97 27.22 -8.17
C PRO A 11 -9.01 27.09 -7.07
N GLU A 12 -9.38 28.18 -6.42
CA GLU A 12 -10.21 28.20 -5.20
C GLU A 12 -11.54 27.48 -5.35
N ASP A 13 -12.26 27.75 -6.45
CA ASP A 13 -13.60 27.24 -6.70
C ASP A 13 -13.60 25.84 -7.33
N LYS A 14 -12.43 25.27 -7.60
CA LYS A 14 -12.31 23.92 -8.13
C LYS A 14 -12.60 22.89 -7.05
N GLU A 15 -13.32 21.85 -7.43
CA GLU A 15 -13.59 20.68 -6.57
C GLU A 15 -12.28 19.94 -6.24
N ALA A 16 -11.96 19.89 -4.95
CA ALA A 16 -10.79 19.18 -4.43
C ALA A 16 -11.12 17.77 -3.98
N LEU A 17 -12.27 17.59 -3.33
CA LEU A 17 -12.68 16.33 -2.71
C LEU A 17 -14.18 16.11 -2.88
N VAL A 18 -14.56 14.92 -3.33
CA VAL A 18 -15.92 14.37 -3.21
C VAL A 18 -15.84 13.20 -2.26
N ILE A 19 -16.55 13.26 -1.14
CA ILE A 19 -16.56 12.19 -0.14
C ILE A 19 -17.99 11.87 0.30
N ASN A 20 -18.36 10.59 0.25
CA ASN A 20 -19.72 10.11 0.55
C ASN A 20 -20.81 10.87 -0.24
N GLY A 21 -20.46 11.42 -1.42
CA GLY A 21 -21.34 12.21 -2.28
C GLY A 21 -21.40 13.70 -1.96
N GLU A 22 -20.70 14.18 -0.96
CA GLU A 22 -20.56 15.61 -0.66
C GLU A 22 -19.30 16.17 -1.33
N SER A 23 -19.41 17.32 -1.97
CA SER A 23 -18.34 17.98 -2.69
C SER A 23 -17.76 19.13 -1.88
N TYR A 24 -16.44 19.27 -1.92
CA TYR A 24 -15.66 20.31 -1.26
C TYR A 24 -14.65 20.91 -2.24
N THR A 25 -14.67 22.24 -2.38
CA THR A 25 -13.70 22.98 -3.18
C THR A 25 -12.35 23.10 -2.46
N TYR A 26 -11.29 23.48 -3.20
CA TYR A 26 -9.99 23.77 -2.59
C TYR A 26 -10.11 24.86 -1.51
N LYS A 27 -10.89 25.93 -1.77
CA LYS A 27 -11.15 27.00 -0.82
C LYS A 27 -11.80 26.51 0.47
N GLU A 28 -12.82 25.65 0.36
CA GLU A 28 -13.50 25.09 1.53
C GLU A 28 -12.57 24.21 2.37
N ILE A 29 -11.79 23.31 1.74
CA ILE A 29 -10.80 22.48 2.44
C ILE A 29 -9.75 23.36 3.15
N VAL A 30 -9.21 24.38 2.47
CA VAL A 30 -8.26 25.33 3.06
C VAL A 30 -8.88 26.07 4.24
N SER A 31 -10.11 26.59 4.09
CA SER A 31 -10.79 27.33 5.16
C SER A 31 -11.04 26.48 6.39
N MET A 32 -11.51 25.22 6.20
CA MET A 32 -11.73 24.27 7.29
C MET A 32 -10.42 23.90 7.99
N ALA A 33 -9.33 23.72 7.23
CA ALA A 33 -8.01 23.40 7.78
C ALA A 33 -7.45 24.59 8.60
N GLU A 34 -7.60 25.81 8.13
CA GLU A 34 -7.20 27.02 8.86
C GLU A 34 -8.01 27.23 10.14
N GLU A 35 -9.32 26.98 10.08
CA GLU A 35 -10.18 27.02 11.26
C GLU A 35 -9.71 26.01 12.31
N PHE A 36 -9.47 24.75 11.89
CA PHE A 36 -8.91 23.75 12.77
C PHE A 36 -7.56 24.20 13.35
N GLY A 37 -6.64 24.70 12.53
CA GLY A 37 -5.33 25.19 12.97
C GLY A 37 -5.41 26.25 14.06
N ARG A 38 -6.41 27.15 13.98
CA ARG A 38 -6.66 28.19 15.01
C ARG A 38 -7.14 27.63 16.34
N THR A 39 -7.70 26.44 16.38
CA THR A 39 -8.08 25.76 17.63
C THR A 39 -6.92 25.12 18.36
N LEU A 40 -5.77 24.92 17.67
CA LEU A 40 -4.61 24.27 18.28
C LEU A 40 -3.91 25.19 19.27
N PRO A 41 -3.48 24.66 20.45
CA PRO A 41 -2.71 25.44 21.39
C PRO A 41 -1.39 25.94 20.78
N GLN A 42 -0.98 27.16 21.09
CA GLN A 42 0.32 27.66 20.68
C GLN A 42 1.46 26.78 21.21
N THR A 43 2.45 26.51 20.40
CA THR A 43 3.66 25.80 20.80
C THR A 43 4.91 26.50 20.26
N TYR A 44 5.92 26.67 21.14
CA TYR A 44 7.23 27.23 20.79
C TYR A 44 8.23 26.18 20.31
N LYS A 45 7.91 24.90 20.51
CA LYS A 45 8.70 23.76 20.04
C LYS A 45 7.79 22.83 19.26
N LYS A 46 8.33 22.20 18.24
CA LYS A 46 7.59 21.17 17.48
C LYS A 46 7.10 20.08 18.43
N LYS A 47 5.82 19.70 18.27
CA LYS A 47 5.17 18.63 19.02
C LYS A 47 4.33 17.80 18.06
N ILE A 48 4.19 16.52 18.34
CA ILE A 48 3.32 15.64 17.55
C ILE A 48 1.87 15.87 17.96
N TYR A 49 1.02 16.12 16.96
CA TYR A 49 -0.43 16.10 17.09
C TYR A 49 -0.95 14.76 16.55
N ILE A 50 -1.48 13.91 17.42
CA ILE A 50 -2.03 12.61 17.02
C ILE A 50 -3.46 12.80 16.54
N ILE A 51 -3.68 12.49 15.26
CA ILE A 51 -4.98 12.54 14.60
C ILE A 51 -5.60 11.15 14.68
N ARG A 52 -6.67 11.03 15.45
CA ARG A 52 -7.42 9.79 15.67
C ARG A 52 -8.87 10.01 15.27
N GLU A 53 -9.07 10.29 13.99
CA GLU A 53 -10.35 10.61 13.39
C GLU A 53 -10.89 9.43 12.57
N LYS A 54 -12.21 9.22 12.58
CA LYS A 54 -12.86 8.11 11.90
C LYS A 54 -13.00 8.36 10.39
N THR A 55 -13.34 9.59 10.00
CA THR A 55 -13.63 9.94 8.61
C THR A 55 -12.42 10.52 7.89
N ILE A 56 -12.30 10.26 6.60
CA ILE A 56 -11.24 10.77 5.74
C ILE A 56 -11.21 12.31 5.75
N LEU A 57 -12.38 12.96 5.66
CA LEU A 57 -12.46 14.42 5.68
C LEU A 57 -11.84 14.99 6.95
N ARG A 58 -12.18 14.47 8.13
CA ARG A 58 -11.62 14.94 9.40
C ARG A 58 -10.13 14.65 9.52
N GLN A 59 -9.67 13.47 9.05
CA GLN A 59 -8.24 13.15 8.99
C GLN A 59 -7.49 14.18 8.13
N LEU A 60 -8.03 14.51 6.96
CA LEU A 60 -7.46 15.46 6.02
C LEU A 60 -7.39 16.88 6.59
N ILE A 61 -8.52 17.39 7.10
CA ILE A 61 -8.61 18.73 7.69
C ILE A 61 -7.64 18.88 8.86
N SER A 62 -7.61 17.91 9.77
CA SER A 62 -6.69 17.94 10.91
C SER A 62 -5.23 17.86 10.48
N PHE A 63 -4.92 17.05 9.44
CA PHE A 63 -3.56 16.93 8.90
C PHE A 63 -3.07 18.24 8.30
N ILE A 64 -3.84 18.82 7.38
CA ILE A 64 -3.50 20.08 6.71
C ILE A 64 -3.50 21.24 7.71
N GLY A 65 -4.45 21.26 8.64
CA GLY A 65 -4.59 22.34 9.62
C GLY A 65 -3.48 22.38 10.69
N CYS A 66 -2.69 21.33 10.83
CA CYS A 66 -1.46 21.38 11.63
C CYS A 66 -0.33 22.18 10.95
N MET A 67 -0.40 22.39 9.63
CA MET A 67 0.68 23.08 8.89
C MET A 67 0.85 24.52 9.39
N GLY A 68 2.10 24.94 9.54
CA GLY A 68 2.44 26.27 10.03
C GLY A 68 2.18 26.54 11.52
N THR A 69 1.60 25.59 12.29
CA THR A 69 1.23 25.81 13.71
C THR A 69 2.29 25.36 14.72
N GLY A 70 3.36 24.71 14.27
CA GLY A 70 4.35 24.06 15.12
C GLY A 70 3.95 22.65 15.57
N TRP A 71 2.73 22.19 15.29
CA TRP A 71 2.29 20.83 15.49
C TRP A 71 2.63 19.95 14.28
N ILE A 72 3.22 18.79 14.52
CA ILE A 72 3.56 17.79 13.51
C ILE A 72 2.42 16.77 13.47
N PRO A 73 1.61 16.72 12.41
CA PRO A 73 0.48 15.78 12.31
C PRO A 73 0.99 14.34 12.19
N LEU A 74 0.34 13.44 12.94
CA LEU A 74 0.51 11.99 12.86
C LEU A 74 -0.88 11.35 12.84
N ILE A 75 -1.30 10.87 11.66
CA ILE A 75 -2.56 10.14 11.55
C ILE A 75 -2.32 8.69 11.99
N VAL A 76 -3.18 8.20 12.87
CA VAL A 76 -3.16 6.80 13.35
C VAL A 76 -4.52 6.16 13.12
N PRO A 77 -4.60 4.82 13.01
CA PRO A 77 -5.90 4.13 12.97
C PRO A 77 -6.79 4.54 14.15
N TYR A 78 -8.08 4.72 13.87
CA TYR A 78 -9.05 5.21 14.88
C TYR A 78 -9.09 4.33 16.14
N ASP A 79 -8.97 3.03 15.99
CA ASP A 79 -8.97 2.01 17.04
C ASP A 79 -7.57 1.66 17.58
N SER A 80 -6.53 2.42 17.15
CA SER A 80 -5.15 2.16 17.58
C SER A 80 -4.94 2.29 19.07
N ARG A 81 -4.05 1.46 19.63
CA ARG A 81 -3.69 1.47 21.06
C ARG A 81 -2.86 2.71 21.42
N ASP A 82 -2.82 3.06 22.71
CA ASP A 82 -2.10 4.23 23.23
C ASP A 82 -0.56 4.12 23.22
N SER A 83 0.00 3.00 22.77
CA SER A 83 1.45 2.82 22.66
C SER A 83 2.13 3.86 21.76
N ILE A 84 1.47 4.27 20.67
CA ILE A 84 1.96 5.33 19.78
C ILE A 84 1.96 6.68 20.48
N ALA A 85 0.95 6.96 21.31
CA ALA A 85 0.85 8.22 22.06
C ALA A 85 1.95 8.36 23.10
N GLN A 86 2.40 7.27 23.71
CA GLN A 86 3.53 7.27 24.64
C GLN A 86 4.84 7.50 23.89
N LEU A 87 5.06 6.82 22.77
CA LEU A 87 6.25 7.01 21.93
C LEU A 87 6.35 8.45 21.40
N ALA A 88 5.24 9.04 20.97
CA ALA A 88 5.16 10.41 20.45
C ALA A 88 5.61 11.48 21.46
N LYS A 89 5.51 11.22 22.79
CA LYS A 89 5.92 12.17 23.83
C LYS A 89 7.43 12.19 24.06
N SER A 90 8.14 11.11 23.74
CA SER A 90 9.57 10.94 24.05
C SER A 90 10.49 11.02 22.83
N ILE A 91 9.93 11.02 21.62
CA ILE A 91 10.72 11.02 20.39
C ILE A 91 11.22 12.42 20.05
N GLU A 92 12.49 12.50 19.62
CA GLU A 92 13.06 13.74 19.09
C GLU A 92 12.52 14.02 17.68
N ILE A 93 12.09 15.27 17.43
CA ILE A 93 11.50 15.69 16.15
C ILE A 93 12.57 16.41 15.34
N PRO A 94 12.92 15.90 14.14
CA PRO A 94 13.87 16.56 13.24
C PRO A 94 13.44 17.99 12.87
N GLN A 95 14.41 18.88 12.71
CA GLN A 95 14.13 20.28 12.44
C GLN A 95 13.34 20.50 11.14
N LYS A 96 13.61 19.72 10.09
CA LYS A 96 12.93 19.82 8.79
C LYS A 96 11.56 19.12 8.75
N ALA A 97 11.23 18.30 9.77
CA ALA A 97 9.99 17.57 9.78
C ALA A 97 8.77 18.50 9.75
N ILE A 98 7.82 18.23 8.87
CA ILE A 98 6.51 18.88 8.82
C ILE A 98 5.38 17.90 9.12
N MET A 99 5.66 16.61 9.03
CA MET A 99 4.69 15.55 9.31
C MET A 99 5.38 14.29 9.83
N ALA A 100 4.59 13.41 10.41
CA ALA A 100 5.02 12.08 10.83
C ALA A 100 4.06 11.00 10.29
N VAL A 101 4.59 9.80 10.10
CA VAL A 101 3.83 8.60 9.76
C VAL A 101 4.19 7.47 10.71
N ALA A 102 3.21 6.62 11.04
CA ALA A 102 3.44 5.44 11.87
C ALA A 102 3.52 4.19 11.00
N THR A 103 4.47 3.30 11.31
CA THR A 103 4.55 1.97 10.69
C THR A 103 4.41 0.90 11.76
N SER A 104 3.73 -0.21 11.43
CA SER A 104 3.70 -1.40 12.28
C SER A 104 5.05 -2.10 12.14
N GLY A 105 6.06 -1.75 12.93
CA GLY A 105 7.36 -2.39 12.85
C GLY A 105 7.26 -3.92 12.76
N SER A 106 8.18 -4.58 12.03
CA SER A 106 8.24 -6.05 11.88
C SER A 106 8.31 -6.77 13.25
N THR A 107 8.78 -6.08 14.27
CA THR A 107 8.85 -6.55 15.68
C THR A 107 7.54 -6.33 16.45
N GLY A 108 6.47 -5.80 15.82
CA GLY A 108 5.21 -5.47 16.49
C GLY A 108 5.23 -4.17 17.29
N VAL A 109 6.39 -3.50 17.41
CA VAL A 109 6.51 -2.18 18.04
C VAL A 109 6.33 -1.11 16.96
N PRO A 110 5.36 -0.19 17.09
CA PRO A 110 5.19 0.91 16.14
C PRO A 110 6.43 1.80 16.07
N LYS A 111 6.77 2.26 14.85
CA LYS A 111 7.80 3.27 14.63
C LYS A 111 7.13 4.56 14.14
N ILE A 112 7.64 5.70 14.58
CA ILE A 112 7.26 7.02 14.08
C ILE A 112 8.39 7.51 13.18
N LEU A 113 8.07 7.81 11.94
CA LEU A 113 8.98 8.28 10.90
C LEU A 113 8.62 9.72 10.55
N PHE A 114 9.60 10.58 10.37
CA PHE A 114 9.39 11.99 10.05
C PHE A 114 9.71 12.29 8.60
N ARG A 115 8.97 13.23 8.02
CA ARG A 115 9.17 13.71 6.66
C ARG A 115 9.20 15.23 6.56
N SER A 116 10.09 15.73 5.74
CA SER A 116 10.04 17.11 5.24
C SER A 116 9.03 17.22 4.10
N TYR A 117 8.69 18.43 3.68
CA TYR A 117 7.86 18.68 2.49
C TYR A 117 8.51 18.06 1.24
N GLU A 118 9.80 18.32 1.04
CA GLU A 118 10.57 17.90 -0.12
C GLU A 118 10.66 16.38 -0.25
N SER A 119 10.63 15.66 0.88
CA SER A 119 10.72 14.19 0.88
C SER A 119 9.50 13.50 0.25
N TRP A 120 8.40 14.23 0.03
CA TRP A 120 7.26 13.78 -0.78
C TRP A 120 7.03 14.69 -1.98
N ALA A 121 6.80 15.97 -1.76
CA ALA A 121 6.44 16.90 -2.82
C ALA A 121 7.51 17.00 -3.92
N GLY A 122 8.78 16.81 -3.58
CA GLY A 122 9.85 16.73 -4.57
C GLY A 122 9.75 15.55 -5.55
N PHE A 123 8.89 14.58 -5.25
CA PHE A 123 8.66 13.43 -6.11
C PHE A 123 7.30 13.46 -6.84
N PHE A 124 6.41 14.38 -6.49
CA PHE A 124 5.04 14.37 -7.01
C PHE A 124 4.97 14.54 -8.53
N ASP A 125 5.85 15.32 -9.15
CA ASP A 125 5.89 15.48 -10.60
C ASP A 125 6.19 14.17 -11.30
N GLU A 126 7.24 13.46 -10.89
CA GLU A 126 7.62 12.17 -11.48
C GLU A 126 6.57 11.08 -11.19
N GLN A 127 6.07 11.04 -9.98
CA GLN A 127 4.99 10.15 -9.58
C GLN A 127 3.75 10.36 -10.45
N ASN A 128 3.26 11.58 -10.56
CA ASN A 128 2.05 11.91 -11.29
C ASN A 128 2.21 11.65 -12.80
N LYS A 129 3.39 11.92 -13.36
CA LYS A 129 3.73 11.59 -14.75
C LYS A 129 3.66 10.07 -15.01
N ILE A 130 4.27 9.25 -14.15
CA ILE A 130 4.21 7.78 -14.27
C ILE A 130 2.78 7.28 -14.12
N PHE A 131 2.01 7.86 -13.21
CA PHE A 131 0.64 7.46 -12.92
C PHE A 131 -0.39 8.04 -13.91
N GLY A 132 0.01 8.96 -14.77
CA GLY A 132 -0.89 9.61 -15.72
C GLY A 132 -1.90 10.54 -15.04
N ILE A 133 -1.50 11.17 -13.94
CA ILE A 133 -2.31 12.09 -13.15
C ILE A 133 -2.06 13.52 -13.60
N THR A 134 -3.15 14.27 -13.78
CA THR A 134 -3.14 15.69 -14.18
C THR A 134 -4.21 16.45 -13.41
N GLU A 135 -4.28 17.75 -13.61
CA GLU A 135 -5.33 18.60 -13.06
C GLU A 135 -6.76 18.18 -13.46
N LYS A 136 -6.90 17.37 -14.52
CA LYS A 136 -8.21 16.84 -14.99
C LYS A 136 -8.56 15.49 -14.38
N SER A 137 -7.68 14.94 -13.53
CA SER A 137 -7.90 13.64 -12.91
C SER A 137 -8.99 13.74 -11.83
N ARG A 138 -9.87 12.74 -11.85
CA ARG A 138 -10.82 12.42 -10.79
C ARG A 138 -10.47 11.03 -10.28
N LEU A 139 -9.78 10.97 -9.14
CA LEU A 139 -9.19 9.73 -8.64
C LEU A 139 -10.01 9.16 -7.48
N PHE A 140 -10.54 7.95 -7.68
CA PHE A 140 -11.21 7.22 -6.60
C PHE A 140 -10.22 6.49 -5.72
N ALA A 141 -10.35 6.66 -4.40
CA ALA A 141 -9.60 5.91 -3.39
C ALA A 141 -10.48 5.55 -2.19
N HIS A 142 -10.13 4.47 -1.48
CA HIS A 142 -10.81 4.06 -0.25
C HIS A 142 -9.81 3.61 0.80
N GLY A 143 -10.01 4.11 2.03
CA GLY A 143 -9.27 3.73 3.23
C GLY A 143 -8.63 4.91 3.94
N SER A 144 -8.32 4.71 5.21
CA SER A 144 -7.77 5.73 6.12
C SER A 144 -6.46 6.33 5.60
N LEU A 145 -6.26 7.63 5.85
CA LEU A 145 -5.01 8.35 5.60
C LEU A 145 -3.90 7.97 6.60
N ALA A 146 -4.21 7.19 7.64
CA ALA A 146 -3.19 6.55 8.48
C ALA A 146 -2.31 5.57 7.67
N PHE A 147 -2.82 5.06 6.54
CA PHE A 147 -2.01 4.33 5.57
C PHE A 147 -1.23 5.30 4.70
N THR A 148 0.10 5.23 4.80
CA THR A 148 1.03 6.20 4.17
C THR A 148 0.82 6.33 2.66
N GLY A 149 0.51 5.23 1.96
CA GLY A 149 0.22 5.25 0.53
C GLY A 149 -1.01 6.07 0.17
N ASN A 150 -2.09 5.98 0.98
CA ASN A 150 -3.28 6.82 0.78
C ASN A 150 -2.93 8.29 0.99
N LEU A 151 -2.29 8.63 2.12
CA LEU A 151 -1.94 10.01 2.43
C LEU A 151 -1.04 10.65 1.37
N ASN A 152 0.00 9.91 0.91
CA ASN A 152 0.86 10.37 -0.17
C ASN A 152 0.05 10.68 -1.43
N LEU A 153 -0.85 9.76 -1.81
CA LEU A 153 -1.64 9.91 -3.01
C LEU A 153 -2.57 11.13 -2.96
N TYR A 154 -3.25 11.35 -1.82
CA TYR A 154 -4.09 12.54 -1.64
C TYR A 154 -3.28 13.83 -1.81
N MET A 155 -2.11 13.91 -1.18
CA MET A 155 -1.25 15.09 -1.29
C MET A 155 -0.75 15.30 -2.72
N ALA A 156 -0.39 14.23 -3.43
CA ALA A 156 0.05 14.32 -4.82
C ALA A 156 -1.09 14.68 -5.79
N GLN A 157 -2.34 14.26 -5.51
CA GLN A 157 -3.51 14.69 -6.26
C GLN A 157 -3.79 16.18 -6.07
N PHE A 158 -3.77 16.66 -4.83
CA PHE A 158 -3.95 18.08 -4.54
C PHE A 158 -2.82 18.94 -5.11
N TYR A 159 -1.59 18.42 -5.11
CA TYR A 159 -0.46 19.07 -5.78
C TYR A 159 -0.71 19.26 -7.28
N ALA A 160 -1.29 18.26 -7.94
CA ALA A 160 -1.67 18.34 -9.35
C ALA A 160 -2.91 19.22 -9.61
N GLY A 161 -3.58 19.73 -8.58
CA GLY A 161 -4.85 20.41 -8.72
C GLY A 161 -6.00 19.49 -9.16
N ALA A 162 -5.93 18.20 -8.89
CA ALA A 162 -6.90 17.19 -9.28
C ALA A 162 -8.00 17.02 -8.23
N THR A 163 -9.03 16.23 -8.52
CA THR A 163 -10.13 15.91 -7.60
C THR A 163 -9.96 14.52 -7.01
N MET A 164 -10.02 14.40 -5.69
CA MET A 164 -10.16 13.13 -5.00
C MET A 164 -11.63 12.74 -4.89
N VAL A 165 -11.95 11.48 -5.13
CA VAL A 165 -13.28 10.88 -4.91
C VAL A 165 -13.11 9.74 -3.91
N ALA A 166 -13.88 9.76 -2.82
CA ALA A 166 -13.69 8.82 -1.71
C ALA A 166 -15.01 8.37 -1.08
N GLU A 167 -14.94 7.23 -0.43
CA GLU A 167 -15.98 6.70 0.46
C GLU A 167 -15.33 6.26 1.77
N ASP A 168 -15.96 6.57 2.91
CA ASP A 168 -15.48 6.13 4.22
C ASP A 168 -15.78 4.65 4.46
N ASP A 169 -16.93 4.17 3.98
CA ASP A 169 -17.39 2.82 4.24
C ASP A 169 -16.86 1.80 3.23
N PHE A 170 -16.65 0.56 3.71
CA PHE A 170 -16.31 -0.58 2.87
C PHE A 170 -17.58 -1.12 2.17
N ALA A 171 -17.93 -0.53 1.04
CA ALA A 171 -19.14 -0.86 0.28
C ALA A 171 -18.85 -0.91 -1.24
N PRO A 172 -18.33 -2.03 -1.79
CA PRO A 172 -17.93 -2.13 -3.20
C PRO A 172 -19.01 -1.74 -4.21
N GLN A 173 -20.29 -1.98 -3.90
CA GLN A 173 -21.43 -1.55 -4.74
C GLN A 173 -21.52 -0.03 -4.82
N GLN A 174 -21.41 0.66 -3.68
CA GLN A 174 -21.41 2.12 -3.65
C GLN A 174 -20.17 2.70 -4.35
N TRP A 175 -19.01 2.04 -4.21
CA TRP A 175 -17.81 2.45 -4.95
C TRP A 175 -18.03 2.39 -6.46
N ALA A 176 -18.68 1.31 -6.95
CA ALA A 176 -19.00 1.16 -8.38
C ALA A 176 -19.94 2.28 -8.86
N GLU A 177 -20.97 2.61 -8.09
CA GLU A 177 -21.90 3.70 -8.37
C GLU A 177 -21.17 5.05 -8.39
N ARG A 178 -20.30 5.30 -7.40
CA ARG A 178 -19.51 6.52 -7.28
C ARG A 178 -18.51 6.69 -8.42
N ILE A 179 -17.83 5.62 -8.83
CA ILE A 179 -16.90 5.63 -9.99
C ILE A 179 -17.63 6.08 -11.26
N VAL A 180 -18.87 5.69 -11.44
CA VAL A 180 -19.67 6.07 -12.61
C VAL A 180 -20.24 7.49 -12.46
N SER A 181 -20.92 7.78 -11.36
CA SER A 181 -21.62 9.08 -11.16
C SER A 181 -20.66 10.27 -11.12
N GLU A 182 -19.46 10.08 -10.55
CA GLU A 182 -18.44 11.13 -10.45
C GLU A 182 -17.50 11.17 -11.65
N ASN A 183 -17.78 10.40 -12.71
CA ASN A 183 -16.95 10.33 -13.90
C ASN A 183 -15.46 10.10 -13.57
N VAL A 184 -15.19 9.17 -12.63
CA VAL A 184 -13.85 8.81 -12.18
C VAL A 184 -13.03 8.31 -13.36
N ASN A 185 -11.82 8.85 -13.53
CA ASN A 185 -10.90 8.46 -14.61
C ASN A 185 -9.60 7.81 -14.12
N ALA A 186 -9.36 7.84 -12.80
CA ALA A 186 -8.26 7.14 -12.15
C ALA A 186 -8.76 6.43 -10.89
N ILE A 187 -8.20 5.27 -10.56
CA ILE A 187 -8.55 4.49 -9.36
C ILE A 187 -7.27 4.10 -8.63
N TYR A 188 -7.25 4.30 -7.31
CA TYR A 188 -6.22 3.77 -6.43
C TYR A 188 -6.84 2.90 -5.35
N LEU A 189 -6.54 1.62 -5.38
CA LEU A 189 -6.93 0.64 -4.35
C LEU A 189 -5.85 -0.43 -4.22
N ILE A 190 -5.76 -1.07 -3.07
CA ILE A 190 -4.96 -2.29 -2.93
C ILE A 190 -5.57 -3.42 -3.76
N PRO A 191 -4.76 -4.35 -4.29
CA PRO A 191 -5.21 -5.41 -5.21
C PRO A 191 -6.45 -6.18 -4.74
N VAL A 192 -6.53 -6.57 -3.47
CA VAL A 192 -7.69 -7.31 -2.94
C VAL A 192 -9.00 -6.50 -3.06
N LYS A 193 -8.98 -5.19 -2.96
CA LYS A 193 -10.14 -4.30 -3.15
C LYS A 193 -10.44 -4.08 -4.63
N LEU A 194 -9.40 -3.90 -5.47
CA LEU A 194 -9.56 -3.75 -6.92
C LEU A 194 -10.30 -4.94 -7.53
N LEU A 195 -9.96 -6.16 -7.12
CA LEU A 195 -10.55 -7.40 -7.65
C LEU A 195 -12.01 -7.64 -7.22
N LEU A 196 -12.56 -6.77 -6.35
CA LEU A 196 -14.00 -6.76 -6.08
C LEU A 196 -14.78 -6.00 -7.17
N LEU A 197 -14.16 -4.99 -7.81
CA LEU A 197 -14.85 -4.12 -8.77
C LEU A 197 -15.44 -4.88 -9.98
N PRO A 198 -14.75 -5.83 -10.62
CA PRO A 198 -15.33 -6.62 -11.72
C PRO A 198 -16.54 -7.47 -11.31
N ARG A 199 -16.74 -7.72 -10.01
CA ARG A 199 -17.88 -8.50 -9.49
C ARG A 199 -19.15 -7.65 -9.29
N VAL A 200 -18.99 -6.33 -9.17
CA VAL A 200 -20.07 -5.39 -8.83
C VAL A 200 -20.37 -4.38 -9.95
N ILE A 201 -19.43 -4.18 -10.88
CA ILE A 201 -19.60 -3.30 -12.03
C ILE A 201 -20.18 -4.10 -13.19
N ASN A 202 -21.40 -3.77 -13.60
CA ASN A 202 -22.13 -4.47 -14.67
C ASN A 202 -21.98 -3.82 -16.04
N LYS A 203 -21.33 -2.65 -16.14
CA LYS A 203 -21.15 -1.90 -17.40
C LYS A 203 -19.69 -1.48 -17.55
N SER A 204 -19.19 -1.46 -18.80
CA SER A 204 -17.86 -0.97 -19.09
C SER A 204 -17.71 0.50 -18.71
N CYS A 205 -16.71 0.81 -17.89
CA CYS A 205 -16.32 2.16 -17.49
C CYS A 205 -15.16 2.64 -18.38
N VAL A 206 -15.47 3.03 -19.59
CA VAL A 206 -14.50 3.43 -20.63
C VAL A 206 -13.74 4.71 -20.29
N GLN A 207 -14.26 5.53 -19.36
CA GLN A 207 -13.64 6.76 -18.87
C GLN A 207 -12.45 6.52 -17.95
N VAL A 208 -12.37 5.35 -17.29
CA VAL A 208 -11.23 5.00 -16.43
C VAL A 208 -10.00 4.73 -17.30
N ARG A 209 -8.95 5.52 -17.09
CA ARG A 209 -7.70 5.47 -17.87
C ARG A 209 -6.53 4.90 -17.10
N THR A 210 -6.57 5.02 -15.76
CA THR A 210 -5.47 4.59 -14.90
C THR A 210 -6.00 3.84 -13.69
N ILE A 211 -5.35 2.72 -13.36
CA ILE A 211 -5.48 2.03 -12.08
C ILE A 211 -4.11 1.97 -11.43
N LEU A 212 -4.04 2.44 -10.20
CA LEU A 212 -2.86 2.41 -9.36
C LEU A 212 -3.04 1.36 -8.27
N ALA A 213 -2.05 0.53 -8.05
CA ALA A 213 -2.06 -0.49 -7.03
C ALA A 213 -0.71 -0.58 -6.32
N GLY A 214 -0.72 -0.98 -5.07
CA GLY A 214 0.50 -1.21 -4.29
C GLY A 214 0.24 -2.06 -3.06
N SER A 215 1.26 -2.29 -2.26
CA SER A 215 1.22 -3.04 -0.99
C SER A 215 0.94 -4.55 -1.10
N GLN A 216 0.49 -5.03 -2.23
CA GLN A 216 0.21 -6.43 -2.52
C GLN A 216 0.58 -6.76 -3.96
N SER A 217 0.75 -8.04 -4.28
CA SER A 217 1.02 -8.48 -5.65
C SER A 217 -0.24 -8.39 -6.52
N LEU A 218 -0.02 -8.06 -7.79
CA LEU A 218 -1.05 -8.07 -8.83
C LEU A 218 -0.43 -8.70 -10.08
N GLY A 219 -1.03 -9.74 -10.60
CA GLY A 219 -0.50 -10.48 -11.74
C GLY A 219 -1.25 -10.20 -13.04
N ARG A 220 -0.77 -10.84 -14.14
CA ARG A 220 -1.37 -10.67 -15.47
C ARG A 220 -2.84 -11.04 -15.53
N GLN A 221 -3.26 -12.12 -14.87
CA GLN A 221 -4.66 -12.54 -14.84
C GLN A 221 -5.55 -11.54 -14.12
N ASP A 222 -5.05 -10.95 -13.01
CA ASP A 222 -5.76 -9.92 -12.27
C ASP A 222 -5.95 -8.67 -13.14
N ALA A 223 -4.90 -8.26 -13.86
CA ALA A 223 -4.98 -7.13 -14.80
C ALA A 223 -5.99 -7.40 -15.92
N GLN A 224 -6.02 -8.62 -16.47
CA GLN A 224 -7.02 -9.02 -17.47
C GLN A 224 -8.44 -8.96 -16.91
N SER A 225 -8.67 -9.43 -15.69
CA SER A 225 -9.96 -9.33 -15.02
C SER A 225 -10.42 -7.87 -14.87
N LEU A 226 -9.54 -6.96 -14.48
CA LEU A 226 -9.85 -5.54 -14.37
C LEU A 226 -10.19 -4.92 -15.73
N LYS A 227 -9.53 -5.34 -16.81
CA LYS A 227 -9.79 -4.85 -18.17
C LYS A 227 -11.16 -5.28 -18.73
N THR A 228 -11.82 -6.29 -18.16
CA THR A 228 -13.20 -6.65 -18.55
C THR A 228 -14.20 -5.53 -18.28
N VAL A 229 -13.97 -4.74 -17.22
CA VAL A 229 -14.82 -3.61 -16.81
C VAL A 229 -14.20 -2.24 -17.11
N PHE A 230 -12.88 -2.18 -17.24
CA PHE A 230 -12.10 -0.96 -17.53
C PHE A 230 -11.27 -1.16 -18.82
N PRO A 231 -11.89 -1.22 -20.02
CA PRO A 231 -11.23 -1.68 -21.23
C PRO A 231 -10.06 -0.80 -21.70
N ASN A 232 -10.06 0.49 -21.34
CA ASN A 232 -9.06 1.47 -21.77
C ASN A 232 -8.01 1.75 -20.70
N VAL A 233 -7.95 0.94 -19.64
CA VAL A 233 -7.12 1.23 -18.49
C VAL A 233 -5.67 0.80 -18.70
N ARG A 234 -4.75 1.65 -18.27
CA ARG A 234 -3.36 1.32 -17.95
C ARG A 234 -3.27 1.02 -16.46
N ILE A 235 -2.72 -0.12 -16.08
CA ILE A 235 -2.56 -0.51 -14.68
C ILE A 235 -1.10 -0.35 -14.29
N VAL A 236 -0.87 0.33 -13.18
CA VAL A 236 0.47 0.53 -12.61
C VAL A 236 0.49 -0.07 -11.21
N LEU A 237 1.29 -1.12 -11.04
CA LEU A 237 1.61 -1.67 -9.72
C LEU A 237 2.94 -1.09 -9.27
N TYR A 238 2.99 -0.50 -8.07
CA TYR A 238 4.22 0.00 -7.49
C TYR A 238 4.65 -0.80 -6.26
N TYR A 239 5.96 -0.85 -6.05
CA TYR A 239 6.58 -1.27 -4.81
C TYR A 239 7.20 -0.05 -4.14
N GLY A 240 6.98 0.09 -2.84
CA GLY A 240 7.44 1.22 -2.04
C GLY A 240 7.29 0.98 -0.55
N ALA A 241 7.79 1.91 0.23
CA ALA A 241 7.76 1.84 1.69
C ALA A 241 7.57 3.23 2.31
N SER A 242 7.04 3.26 3.54
CA SER A 242 6.89 4.52 4.27
C SER A 242 8.22 5.24 4.49
N GLU A 243 9.31 4.49 4.54
CA GLU A 243 10.69 4.96 4.71
C GLU A 243 11.24 5.62 3.44
N LEU A 244 10.90 5.10 2.25
CA LEU A 244 11.60 5.37 0.99
C LEU A 244 10.72 5.93 -0.12
N ASN A 245 9.40 6.13 0.12
CA ASN A 245 8.42 6.50 -0.89
C ASN A 245 8.24 5.38 -1.95
N TYR A 246 7.98 5.71 -3.21
CA TYR A 246 7.88 4.75 -4.31
C TYR A 246 9.28 4.36 -4.82
N ILE A 247 9.52 3.07 -4.97
CA ILE A 247 10.85 2.51 -5.32
C ILE A 247 10.84 2.01 -6.76
N THR A 248 9.95 1.07 -7.07
CA THR A 248 9.81 0.52 -8.42
C THR A 248 8.37 0.45 -8.86
N TYR A 249 8.14 0.33 -10.16
CA TYR A 249 6.81 0.11 -10.72
C TYR A 249 6.85 -0.85 -11.91
N VAL A 250 5.71 -1.48 -12.16
CA VAL A 250 5.45 -2.30 -13.34
C VAL A 250 4.09 -1.94 -13.93
N THR A 251 4.01 -1.88 -15.25
CA THR A 251 2.73 -1.70 -15.96
C THR A 251 2.14 -3.04 -16.35
N ASP A 252 0.82 -3.09 -16.57
CA ASP A 252 0.12 -4.30 -16.99
C ASP A 252 0.70 -4.93 -18.27
N GLU A 253 1.24 -4.13 -19.19
CA GLU A 253 1.92 -4.62 -20.40
C GLU A 253 3.17 -5.45 -20.08
N ALA A 254 3.91 -5.07 -19.04
CA ALA A 254 5.10 -5.75 -18.58
C ALA A 254 4.83 -6.87 -17.55
N MET A 255 3.60 -6.99 -17.04
CA MET A 255 3.24 -8.04 -16.08
C MET A 255 3.35 -9.42 -16.72
N THR A 256 4.04 -10.30 -16.03
CA THR A 256 4.22 -11.71 -16.40
C THR A 256 3.30 -12.61 -15.56
N GLY A 257 3.40 -13.94 -15.74
CA GLY A 257 2.78 -14.91 -14.83
C GLY A 257 3.41 -14.94 -13.43
N LYS A 258 4.57 -14.29 -13.23
CA LYS A 258 5.24 -14.19 -11.93
C LYS A 258 4.65 -13.01 -11.14
N ARG A 259 3.94 -13.31 -10.06
CA ARG A 259 3.27 -12.29 -9.21
C ARG A 259 4.24 -11.47 -8.34
N ASN A 260 5.48 -11.90 -8.19
CA ASN A 260 6.50 -11.22 -7.40
C ASN A 260 7.33 -10.21 -8.20
N LEU A 261 6.97 -9.92 -9.45
CA LEU A 261 7.57 -8.86 -10.25
C LEU A 261 7.21 -7.50 -9.63
N ILE A 262 8.22 -6.74 -9.23
CA ILE A 262 8.08 -5.36 -8.73
C ILE A 262 8.54 -4.30 -9.75
N GLY A 263 9.05 -4.74 -10.91
CA GLY A 263 9.31 -3.90 -12.07
C GLY A 263 10.65 -3.18 -12.05
N ARG A 264 10.66 -1.92 -12.50
CA ARG A 264 11.86 -1.10 -12.65
C ARG A 264 11.83 0.11 -11.73
N PRO A 265 13.00 0.67 -11.34
CA PRO A 265 13.04 1.86 -10.49
C PRO A 265 12.30 3.05 -11.10
N PHE A 266 11.69 3.85 -10.23
CA PHE A 266 11.23 5.18 -10.61
C PHE A 266 12.41 6.08 -11.01
N PRO A 267 12.19 7.09 -11.88
CA PRO A 267 13.23 8.09 -12.18
C PRO A 267 13.77 8.73 -10.90
N GLY A 268 15.12 8.83 -10.79
CA GLY A 268 15.80 9.35 -9.61
C GLY A 268 15.92 8.38 -8.43
N VAL A 269 15.45 7.14 -8.58
CA VAL A 269 15.63 6.07 -7.58
C VAL A 269 16.63 5.05 -8.13
N SER A 270 17.61 4.68 -7.34
CA SER A 270 18.56 3.59 -7.65
C SER A 270 18.24 2.38 -6.79
N VAL A 271 18.28 1.20 -7.39
CA VAL A 271 18.04 -0.07 -6.70
C VAL A 271 19.19 -1.03 -7.02
N GLU A 272 19.73 -1.64 -6.00
CA GLU A 272 20.85 -2.60 -6.11
C GLU A 272 20.54 -3.86 -5.31
N ILE A 273 20.99 -5.01 -5.79
CA ILE A 273 20.92 -6.28 -5.06
C ILE A 273 22.31 -6.62 -4.52
N LYS A 274 22.43 -6.76 -3.19
CA LYS A 274 23.64 -7.22 -2.50
C LYS A 274 23.31 -8.42 -1.64
N ASP A 275 23.95 -9.54 -1.92
CA ASP A 275 23.70 -10.82 -1.21
C ASP A 275 22.23 -11.24 -1.18
N GLY A 276 21.48 -10.92 -2.28
CA GLY A 276 20.05 -11.18 -2.39
C GLY A 276 19.15 -10.18 -1.66
N GLU A 277 19.71 -9.15 -1.01
CA GLU A 277 18.97 -8.09 -0.31
C GLU A 277 18.84 -6.85 -1.21
N ILE A 278 17.66 -6.23 -1.19
CA ILE A 278 17.34 -5.02 -1.95
C ILE A 278 17.82 -3.79 -1.20
N PHE A 279 18.74 -3.04 -1.80
CA PHE A 279 19.20 -1.73 -1.34
C PHE A 279 18.65 -0.65 -2.25
N VAL A 280 18.23 0.45 -1.66
CA VAL A 280 17.62 1.58 -2.38
C VAL A 280 18.36 2.86 -2.04
N ASP A 281 18.66 3.66 -3.05
CA ASP A 281 19.15 5.02 -2.91
C ASP A 281 18.14 5.99 -3.54
N THR A 282 17.65 6.93 -2.76
CA THR A 282 16.64 7.90 -3.18
C THR A 282 16.73 9.18 -2.33
N PRO A 283 16.58 10.37 -2.91
CA PRO A 283 16.52 11.62 -2.15
C PRO A 283 15.17 11.79 -1.39
N TRP A 284 14.16 10.97 -1.67
CA TRP A 284 12.81 11.10 -1.14
C TRP A 284 12.53 10.14 0.04
N HIS A 285 13.46 10.06 0.96
CA HIS A 285 13.38 9.21 2.15
C HIS A 285 12.92 9.98 3.40
N VAL A 286 12.62 9.27 4.47
CA VAL A 286 12.34 9.86 5.79
C VAL A 286 13.60 10.43 6.41
N GLU A 287 13.42 11.37 7.35
CA GLU A 287 14.54 11.93 8.12
C GLU A 287 15.20 10.86 8.99
N GLY A 288 16.53 10.94 9.12
CA GLY A 288 17.31 10.12 10.07
C GLY A 288 17.67 8.72 9.58
N ILE A 289 17.60 8.44 8.28
CA ILE A 289 18.16 7.23 7.69
C ILE A 289 19.26 7.56 6.69
N ASP A 290 20.29 6.73 6.63
CA ASP A 290 21.40 6.86 5.68
C ASP A 290 21.11 6.10 4.38
N MET A 291 21.59 6.64 3.24
CA MET A 291 21.49 6.01 1.94
C MET A 291 22.83 5.37 1.52
N PRO A 292 22.83 4.25 0.80
CA PRO A 292 21.66 3.45 0.42
C PRO A 292 21.06 2.69 1.61
N PHE A 293 19.74 2.57 1.65
CA PHE A 293 18.99 1.95 2.73
C PHE A 293 18.36 0.62 2.32
N SER A 294 18.32 -0.36 3.22
CA SER A 294 17.59 -1.60 3.02
C SER A 294 16.45 -1.76 4.02
N LEU A 295 15.29 -2.14 3.49
CA LEU A 295 14.12 -2.55 4.26
C LEU A 295 14.23 -4.00 4.79
N LYS A 296 15.36 -4.68 4.52
CA LYS A 296 15.56 -6.12 4.71
C LYS A 296 14.65 -6.95 3.79
N ASP A 297 14.30 -6.40 2.68
CA ASP A 297 13.56 -7.07 1.62
C ASP A 297 14.54 -7.83 0.73
N MET A 298 14.22 -9.09 0.41
CA MET A 298 15.01 -9.96 -0.44
C MET A 298 14.47 -9.95 -1.86
N GLY A 299 15.36 -10.05 -2.85
CA GLY A 299 14.96 -10.07 -4.23
C GLY A 299 16.13 -10.31 -5.19
N TYR A 300 15.80 -10.32 -6.47
CA TYR A 300 16.78 -10.43 -7.54
C TYR A 300 16.39 -9.56 -8.72
N MET A 301 17.33 -9.33 -9.61
CA MET A 301 17.11 -8.65 -10.88
C MET A 301 17.34 -9.65 -12.03
N ASP A 302 16.45 -9.65 -13.04
CA ASP A 302 16.62 -10.45 -14.24
C ASP A 302 17.56 -9.75 -15.26
N GLU A 303 17.93 -10.48 -16.32
CA GLU A 303 18.79 -9.96 -17.40
C GLU A 303 18.18 -8.75 -18.14
N SER A 304 16.87 -8.58 -18.06
CA SER A 304 16.12 -7.44 -18.64
C SER A 304 16.08 -6.23 -17.72
N GLY A 305 16.65 -6.29 -16.50
CA GLY A 305 16.67 -5.21 -15.53
C GLY A 305 15.37 -5.07 -14.73
N ASN A 306 14.55 -6.10 -14.68
CA ASN A 306 13.35 -6.10 -13.83
C ASN A 306 13.67 -6.71 -12.47
N PHE A 307 13.17 -6.07 -11.42
CA PHE A 307 13.32 -6.52 -10.03
C PHE A 307 12.16 -7.40 -9.60
N TYR A 308 12.50 -8.41 -8.81
CA TYR A 308 11.55 -9.39 -8.26
C TYR A 308 11.72 -9.44 -6.75
N PHE A 309 10.61 -9.42 -6.02
CA PHE A 309 10.56 -9.50 -4.57
C PHE A 309 10.43 -10.97 -4.13
N GLU A 310 11.27 -11.42 -3.20
CA GLU A 310 11.27 -12.80 -2.70
C GLU A 310 10.84 -12.92 -1.23
N GLY A 311 10.57 -11.81 -0.57
CA GLY A 311 10.13 -11.76 0.82
C GLY A 311 11.02 -10.89 1.69
N ARG A 312 10.68 -10.79 2.97
CA ARG A 312 11.53 -10.14 3.96
C ARG A 312 12.54 -11.10 4.53
N SER A 313 13.69 -10.61 4.94
CA SER A 313 14.70 -11.43 5.63
C SER A 313 14.13 -12.11 6.88
N ASP A 314 13.19 -11.44 7.57
CA ASP A 314 12.47 -11.99 8.73
C ASP A 314 11.46 -13.10 8.36
N ASP A 315 11.01 -13.15 7.10
CA ASP A 315 10.16 -14.22 6.54
C ASP A 315 11.00 -15.40 5.97
N ILE A 316 12.33 -15.26 5.98
CA ILE A 316 13.26 -16.33 5.64
C ILE A 316 13.61 -17.10 6.90
N VAL A 317 13.20 -18.32 6.94
CA VAL A 317 13.50 -19.23 8.07
C VAL A 317 14.74 -20.05 7.79
N ASN A 318 15.57 -20.23 8.81
CA ASN A 318 16.71 -21.14 8.71
C ASN A 318 16.29 -22.56 9.14
N ILE A 319 16.26 -23.45 8.19
CA ILE A 319 15.92 -24.86 8.42
C ILE A 319 17.17 -25.71 8.17
N ARG A 320 17.80 -26.19 9.25
CA ARG A 320 19.02 -27.02 9.19
C ARG A 320 20.14 -26.36 8.37
N GLY A 321 20.38 -25.08 8.57
CA GLY A 321 21.44 -24.33 7.86
C GLY A 321 21.04 -23.84 6.46
N ARG A 322 19.82 -24.10 5.99
CA ARG A 322 19.31 -23.64 4.69
C ARG A 322 18.32 -22.51 4.87
N LYS A 323 18.49 -21.42 4.13
CA LYS A 323 17.56 -20.30 4.08
C LYS A 323 16.35 -20.68 3.22
N VAL A 324 15.15 -20.61 3.77
CA VAL A 324 13.88 -20.93 3.10
C VAL A 324 12.95 -19.72 3.16
N SER A 325 12.57 -19.19 2.02
CA SER A 325 11.59 -18.12 1.92
C SER A 325 10.17 -18.66 1.98
N LEU A 326 9.42 -18.32 3.02
CA LEU A 326 8.00 -18.70 3.15
C LEU A 326 7.16 -18.05 2.05
N LEU A 327 7.48 -16.83 1.66
CA LEU A 327 6.78 -16.12 0.57
C LEU A 327 7.01 -16.79 -0.78
N LYS A 328 8.20 -17.31 -1.06
CA LYS A 328 8.47 -18.10 -2.28
C LYS A 328 7.53 -19.29 -2.38
N ILE A 329 7.36 -20.00 -1.28
CA ILE A 329 6.46 -21.18 -1.22
C ILE A 329 5.00 -20.73 -1.43
N GLN A 330 4.58 -19.64 -0.77
CA GLN A 330 3.25 -19.05 -0.94
C GLN A 330 2.99 -18.68 -2.39
N ASN A 331 3.92 -17.95 -3.03
CA ASN A 331 3.81 -17.55 -4.43
C ASN A 331 3.71 -18.77 -5.37
N ARG A 332 4.41 -19.88 -5.06
CA ARG A 332 4.31 -21.11 -5.86
C ARG A 332 2.97 -21.79 -5.71
N LEU A 333 2.38 -21.78 -4.52
CA LEU A 333 1.02 -22.26 -4.30
C LEU A 333 0.00 -21.42 -5.08
N GLU A 334 0.10 -20.11 -4.98
CA GLU A 334 -0.82 -19.16 -5.66
C GLU A 334 -0.70 -19.20 -7.20
N GLN A 335 0.37 -19.75 -7.76
CA GLN A 335 0.55 -19.97 -9.20
C GLN A 335 -0.18 -21.21 -9.71
N LEU A 336 -0.62 -22.11 -8.82
CA LEU A 336 -1.41 -23.26 -9.22
C LEU A 336 -2.83 -22.86 -9.61
N ASP A 337 -3.35 -23.44 -10.69
CA ASP A 337 -4.65 -23.07 -11.24
C ASP A 337 -5.81 -23.25 -10.26
N GLU A 338 -5.69 -24.19 -9.36
CA GLU A 338 -6.71 -24.53 -8.36
C GLU A 338 -6.71 -23.58 -7.16
N VAL A 339 -5.63 -22.84 -6.93
CA VAL A 339 -5.42 -22.02 -5.73
C VAL A 339 -5.92 -20.60 -5.96
N GLN A 340 -6.77 -20.14 -5.06
CA GLN A 340 -7.22 -18.74 -4.99
C GLN A 340 -6.27 -17.91 -4.15
N GLU A 341 -5.87 -18.43 -2.98
CA GLU A 341 -5.03 -17.74 -2.01
C GLU A 341 -4.28 -18.75 -1.15
N ALA A 342 -3.07 -18.39 -0.71
CA ALA A 342 -2.28 -19.22 0.20
C ALA A 342 -1.66 -18.38 1.31
N SER A 343 -1.40 -19.04 2.45
CA SER A 343 -0.58 -18.50 3.55
C SER A 343 0.38 -19.57 4.02
N VAL A 344 1.65 -19.23 4.17
CA VAL A 344 2.69 -20.15 4.60
C VAL A 344 3.31 -19.66 5.89
N VAL A 345 3.42 -20.55 6.87
CA VAL A 345 3.94 -20.23 8.20
C VAL A 345 5.01 -21.24 8.63
N TYR A 346 5.92 -20.77 9.48
CA TYR A 346 6.90 -21.64 10.14
C TYR A 346 6.51 -21.85 11.59
N THR A 347 6.32 -23.12 11.98
CA THR A 347 5.85 -23.46 13.34
C THR A 347 6.96 -23.76 14.32
N GLY A 348 8.19 -23.95 13.83
CA GLY A 348 9.35 -24.33 14.67
C GLY A 348 9.26 -25.73 15.32
N LYS A 349 8.20 -26.50 15.07
CA LYS A 349 7.86 -27.73 15.82
C LYS A 349 8.34 -29.02 15.19
N SER A 350 9.02 -29.01 14.05
CA SER A 350 9.50 -30.21 13.35
C SER A 350 10.65 -29.91 12.43
N ASP A 351 11.23 -30.95 11.85
CA ASP A 351 12.40 -30.90 10.97
C ASP A 351 12.29 -29.91 9.79
N THR A 352 11.10 -29.69 9.25
CA THR A 352 10.83 -28.66 8.26
C THR A 352 9.96 -27.54 8.81
N GLY A 353 9.05 -27.82 9.75
CA GLY A 353 8.22 -26.83 10.45
C GLY A 353 7.36 -25.91 9.57
N ILE A 354 7.30 -26.16 8.25
CA ILE A 354 6.55 -25.34 7.31
C ILE A 354 5.14 -25.91 7.15
N GLU A 355 4.13 -25.08 7.35
CA GLU A 355 2.74 -25.41 7.08
C GLU A 355 2.14 -24.37 6.12
N ALA A 356 1.31 -24.84 5.18
CA ALA A 356 0.60 -24.02 4.23
C ALA A 356 -0.91 -24.12 4.42
N PHE A 357 -1.62 -23.01 4.36
CA PHE A 357 -3.07 -22.90 4.37
C PHE A 357 -3.50 -22.37 3.01
N VAL A 358 -4.46 -23.05 2.38
CA VAL A 358 -4.83 -22.78 0.98
C VAL A 358 -6.34 -22.65 0.85
N VAL A 359 -6.79 -21.58 0.20
CA VAL A 359 -8.16 -21.40 -0.28
C VAL A 359 -8.21 -21.82 -1.74
N LEU A 360 -9.12 -22.72 -2.08
CA LEU A 360 -9.33 -23.16 -3.46
C LEU A 360 -10.27 -22.22 -4.21
N LYS A 361 -10.07 -22.06 -5.52
CA LYS A 361 -11.01 -21.33 -6.40
C LYS A 361 -12.36 -22.04 -6.51
N ASP A 362 -12.33 -23.39 -6.54
CA ASP A 362 -13.51 -24.24 -6.51
C ASP A 362 -13.34 -25.31 -5.42
N PRO A 363 -14.00 -25.13 -4.26
CA PRO A 363 -13.95 -26.13 -3.19
C PRO A 363 -14.52 -27.49 -3.57
N ALA A 364 -15.39 -27.56 -4.61
CA ALA A 364 -16.00 -28.80 -5.07
C ALA A 364 -15.12 -29.62 -6.03
N ALA A 365 -13.97 -29.06 -6.48
CA ALA A 365 -13.08 -29.72 -7.45
C ALA A 365 -12.34 -30.96 -6.90
N GLY A 366 -12.54 -31.32 -5.63
CA GLY A 366 -11.92 -32.51 -5.00
C GLY A 366 -10.40 -32.45 -4.91
N VAL A 367 -9.82 -31.25 -4.90
CA VAL A 367 -8.38 -31.03 -4.74
C VAL A 367 -8.04 -31.06 -3.26
N ASP A 368 -7.08 -31.88 -2.91
CA ASP A 368 -6.57 -31.99 -1.54
C ASP A 368 -5.12 -31.49 -1.42
N GLY A 369 -4.62 -31.40 -0.19
CA GLY A 369 -3.26 -30.95 0.07
C GLY A 369 -2.17 -31.87 -0.50
N ARG A 370 -2.47 -33.17 -0.74
CA ARG A 370 -1.55 -34.12 -1.35
C ARG A 370 -1.31 -33.79 -2.81
N ARG A 371 -2.38 -33.54 -3.56
CA ARG A 371 -2.33 -33.16 -4.98
C ARG A 371 -1.58 -31.83 -5.18
N LEU A 372 -1.81 -30.85 -4.31
CA LEU A 372 -1.06 -29.57 -4.35
C LEU A 372 0.43 -29.80 -4.03
N SER A 373 0.75 -30.68 -3.08
CA SER A 373 2.13 -31.03 -2.75
C SER A 373 2.86 -31.71 -3.91
N GLU A 374 2.19 -32.56 -4.68
CA GLU A 374 2.77 -33.20 -5.87
C GLU A 374 3.16 -32.17 -6.93
N LYS A 375 2.29 -31.20 -7.21
CA LYS A 375 2.57 -30.10 -8.14
C LYS A 375 3.72 -29.20 -7.66
N LEU A 376 3.81 -28.93 -6.37
CA LEU A 376 4.88 -28.10 -5.81
C LEU A 376 6.27 -28.75 -5.96
N ARG A 377 6.38 -30.07 -5.96
CA ARG A 377 7.66 -30.79 -6.14
C ARG A 377 8.34 -30.48 -7.47
N GLU A 378 7.60 -30.03 -8.48
CA GLU A 378 8.16 -29.63 -9.77
C GLU A 378 8.91 -28.29 -9.72
N THR A 379 8.59 -27.46 -8.71
CA THR A 379 9.04 -26.06 -8.65
C THR A 379 9.79 -25.68 -7.37
N LEU A 380 9.68 -26.50 -6.32
CA LEU A 380 10.34 -26.28 -5.02
C LEU A 380 11.39 -27.38 -4.75
N ALA A 381 12.48 -26.99 -4.10
CA ALA A 381 13.44 -27.95 -3.59
C ALA A 381 12.83 -28.76 -2.43
N HIS A 382 13.31 -29.98 -2.23
CA HIS A 382 12.78 -30.89 -1.21
C HIS A 382 12.75 -30.28 0.21
N PHE A 383 13.73 -29.45 0.55
CA PHE A 383 13.81 -28.78 1.86
C PHE A 383 12.88 -27.55 1.99
N GLU A 384 12.31 -27.06 0.90
CA GLU A 384 11.32 -25.98 0.87
C GLU A 384 9.87 -26.50 0.96
N MET A 385 9.68 -27.81 0.83
CA MET A 385 8.35 -28.40 0.79
C MET A 385 7.60 -28.23 2.12
N PRO A 386 6.35 -27.73 2.10
CA PRO A 386 5.50 -27.73 3.28
C PRO A 386 5.28 -29.15 3.80
N ARG A 387 5.42 -29.34 5.10
CA ARG A 387 5.08 -30.61 5.76
C ARG A 387 3.60 -30.95 5.64
N LYS A 388 2.76 -29.88 5.67
CA LYS A 388 1.32 -30.01 5.62
C LYS A 388 0.73 -28.89 4.79
N ILE A 389 -0.20 -29.20 3.90
CA ILE A 389 -1.04 -28.26 3.18
C ILE A 389 -2.48 -28.50 3.66
N VAL A 390 -3.07 -27.46 4.25
CA VAL A 390 -4.43 -27.49 4.81
C VAL A 390 -5.34 -26.66 3.92
N ILE A 391 -6.41 -27.25 3.41
CA ILE A 391 -7.45 -26.51 2.70
C ILE A 391 -8.33 -25.81 3.73
N VAL A 392 -8.55 -24.50 3.56
CA VAL A 392 -9.36 -23.65 4.42
C VAL A 392 -10.37 -22.86 3.59
N TYR A 393 -11.43 -22.37 4.22
CA TYR A 393 -12.44 -21.55 3.53
C TYR A 393 -11.97 -20.11 3.33
N GLU A 394 -11.22 -19.56 4.30
CA GLU A 394 -10.67 -18.22 4.23
C GLU A 394 -9.34 -18.12 5.00
N ILE A 395 -8.53 -17.11 4.66
CA ILE A 395 -7.31 -16.74 5.37
C ILE A 395 -7.55 -15.40 6.06
N PRO A 396 -7.41 -15.30 7.41
CA PRO A 396 -7.64 -14.08 8.16
C PRO A 396 -6.71 -12.94 7.70
N LYS A 397 -7.28 -11.75 7.51
CA LYS A 397 -6.57 -10.52 7.11
C LYS A 397 -6.86 -9.40 8.10
N ASN A 398 -5.90 -8.47 8.23
CA ASN A 398 -6.13 -7.23 8.96
C ASN A 398 -6.86 -6.20 8.07
N GLU A 399 -7.21 -5.03 8.62
CA GLU A 399 -7.90 -3.95 7.90
C GLU A 399 -7.17 -3.44 6.65
N SER A 400 -5.84 -3.55 6.62
CA SER A 400 -5.01 -3.23 5.45
C SER A 400 -4.93 -4.38 4.43
N GLY A 401 -5.69 -5.47 4.62
CA GLY A 401 -5.72 -6.63 3.72
C GLY A 401 -4.47 -7.54 3.81
N LYS A 402 -3.60 -7.34 4.81
CA LYS A 402 -2.42 -8.22 5.03
C LYS A 402 -2.83 -9.46 5.81
N ILE A 403 -2.32 -10.61 5.37
CA ILE A 403 -2.53 -11.91 6.03
C ILE A 403 -2.02 -11.86 7.47
N ILE A 404 -2.86 -12.28 8.42
CA ILE A 404 -2.48 -12.45 9.82
C ILE A 404 -1.81 -13.81 9.97
N LYS A 405 -0.48 -13.84 10.08
CA LYS A 405 0.33 -15.06 10.20
C LYS A 405 0.26 -15.69 11.61
N ASN A 406 -0.96 -15.92 12.14
CA ASN A 406 -1.14 -16.56 13.44
C ASN A 406 -1.84 -17.89 13.29
N ASN A 407 -1.09 -19.00 13.50
CA ASN A 407 -1.58 -20.39 13.37
C ASN A 407 -2.88 -20.69 14.12
N ARG A 408 -3.13 -20.02 15.27
CA ARG A 408 -4.32 -20.27 16.09
C ARG A 408 -5.59 -19.64 15.50
N GLN A 409 -5.45 -18.63 14.63
CA GLN A 409 -6.59 -17.96 13.99
C GLN A 409 -6.95 -18.57 12.63
N ILE A 410 -6.00 -19.23 11.96
CA ILE A 410 -6.21 -19.84 10.64
C ILE A 410 -6.87 -21.23 10.79
N GLN A 411 -6.77 -21.87 11.96
CA GLN A 411 -7.33 -23.23 12.22
C GLN A 411 -8.77 -23.21 12.75
N LYS A 412 -9.40 -22.05 12.96
CA LYS A 412 -10.81 -21.93 13.32
C LYS A 412 -11.68 -21.68 12.09
#